data_12322320b1c97d438c3175adeca85707
#
_entry.id   12322320b1c97d438c3175adeca85707
#
_cell.length_a   1.000
_cell.length_b   1.000
_cell.length_c   1.000
_cell.angle_alpha   90.00
_cell.angle_beta   90.00
_cell.angle_gamma   90.00
#
_symmetry.space_group_name_H-M   'P 1'
#
loop_
_entity.id
_entity.type
_entity.pdbx_description
1 polymer ?
#
loop_
_entity_poly.entity_id
_entity_poly.type
_entity_poly.pdbx_seq_one_letter_code
_entity_poly.pdbx_strand_id
1 'polypeptide(L)'
;MTEAQRKQFFEMRKALDGFVAKIVDSPAEINENPAAIRIWHEGAYAVGDVRMHEGAPYKCVQAHDSTGNPAWNPTVASLWMQYHGTSKETARPWVAPSGSHDMYKVDEYMIWTDGNVYHCTVDTVYSPTDYPTAWEIV
;
A
#
# COMPACT_ATOMS: atom_id res chain seq x y z
N MET A 1 -13.07 -23.37 -18.24
CA MET A 1 -12.59 -23.87 -16.94
C MET A 1 -13.57 -24.88 -16.41
N THR A 2 -13.12 -26.06 -16.00
CA THR A 2 -13.97 -27.10 -15.41
C THR A 2 -14.36 -26.71 -13.97
N GLU A 3 -15.36 -27.41 -13.41
CA GLU A 3 -15.75 -27.20 -12.02
C GLU A 3 -14.61 -27.52 -11.05
N ALA A 4 -13.84 -28.59 -11.30
CA ALA A 4 -12.66 -28.92 -10.50
C ALA A 4 -11.59 -27.86 -10.57
N GLN A 5 -11.35 -27.27 -11.75
CA GLN A 5 -10.40 -26.16 -11.92
C GLN A 5 -10.85 -24.89 -11.19
N ARG A 6 -12.16 -24.56 -11.23
CA ARG A 6 -12.73 -23.43 -10.49
C ARG A 6 -12.58 -23.60 -8.98
N LYS A 7 -12.82 -24.81 -8.48
CA LYS A 7 -12.64 -25.13 -7.06
C LYS A 7 -11.18 -24.98 -6.65
N GLN A 8 -10.25 -25.48 -7.46
CA GLN A 8 -8.82 -25.37 -7.20
C GLN A 8 -8.39 -23.90 -7.20
N PHE A 9 -8.86 -23.10 -8.17
CA PHE A 9 -8.58 -21.68 -8.24
C PHE A 9 -9.10 -20.94 -7.00
N PHE A 10 -10.33 -21.25 -6.56
CA PHE A 10 -10.93 -20.67 -5.37
C PHE A 10 -10.11 -20.98 -4.11
N GLU A 11 -9.68 -22.25 -3.95
CA GLU A 11 -8.87 -22.67 -2.80
C GLU A 11 -7.50 -21.96 -2.82
N MET A 12 -6.89 -21.83 -3.99
CA MET A 12 -5.62 -21.09 -4.14
C MET A 12 -5.80 -19.61 -3.76
N ARG A 13 -6.88 -18.98 -4.25
CA ARG A 13 -7.16 -17.57 -3.94
C ARG A 13 -7.37 -17.36 -2.44
N LYS A 14 -8.10 -18.27 -1.80
CA LYS A 14 -8.31 -18.25 -0.35
C LYS A 14 -7.01 -18.38 0.42
N ALA A 15 -6.11 -19.25 -0.04
CA ALA A 15 -4.79 -19.40 0.59
C ALA A 15 -3.95 -18.12 0.46
N LEU A 16 -3.97 -17.47 -0.69
CA LEU A 16 -3.29 -16.19 -0.91
C LEU A 16 -3.86 -15.08 -0.05
N ASP A 17 -5.19 -14.99 0.08
CA ASP A 17 -5.84 -14.01 0.95
C ASP A 17 -5.44 -14.21 2.41
N GLY A 18 -5.34 -15.46 2.87
CA GLY A 18 -4.86 -15.79 4.21
C GLY A 18 -3.40 -15.40 4.43
N PHE A 19 -2.56 -15.60 3.42
CA PHE A 19 -1.16 -15.15 3.46
C PHE A 19 -1.07 -13.63 3.57
N VAL A 20 -1.79 -12.88 2.73
CA VAL A 20 -1.81 -11.41 2.77
C VAL A 20 -2.27 -10.90 4.15
N ALA A 21 -3.28 -11.54 4.74
CA ALA A 21 -3.75 -11.18 6.09
C ALA A 21 -2.65 -11.35 7.15
N LYS A 22 -1.74 -12.32 6.98
CA LYS A 22 -0.63 -12.54 7.91
C LYS A 22 0.47 -11.49 7.79
N ILE A 23 0.66 -10.89 6.62
CA ILE A 23 1.74 -9.94 6.36
C ILE A 23 1.26 -8.48 6.34
N VAL A 24 0.01 -8.22 6.67
CA VAL A 24 -0.62 -6.89 6.57
C VAL A 24 0.15 -5.79 7.31
N ASP A 25 0.82 -6.12 8.41
CA ASP A 25 1.58 -5.17 9.22
C ASP A 25 3.07 -5.13 8.84
N SER A 26 3.48 -5.82 7.79
CA SER A 26 4.86 -5.83 7.30
C SER A 26 4.94 -5.20 5.91
N PRO A 27 5.23 -3.89 5.81
CA PRO A 27 5.37 -3.22 4.50
C PRO A 27 6.38 -3.89 3.58
N ALA A 28 7.49 -4.40 4.11
CA ALA A 28 8.50 -5.10 3.32
C ALA A 28 7.92 -6.36 2.65
N GLU A 29 7.21 -7.20 3.41
CA GLU A 29 6.61 -8.42 2.88
C GLU A 29 5.46 -8.12 1.90
N ILE A 30 4.67 -7.09 2.16
CA ILE A 30 3.65 -6.60 1.22
C ILE A 30 4.31 -6.19 -0.11
N ASN A 31 5.38 -5.41 -0.06
CA ASN A 31 6.09 -4.96 -1.25
C ASN A 31 6.73 -6.11 -2.04
N GLU A 32 7.10 -7.19 -1.38
CA GLU A 32 7.70 -8.36 -2.00
C GLU A 32 6.68 -9.31 -2.64
N ASN A 33 5.39 -9.16 -2.34
CA ASN A 33 4.34 -10.10 -2.74
C ASN A 33 3.14 -9.44 -3.44
N PRO A 34 3.35 -8.53 -4.40
CA PRO A 34 2.23 -7.84 -5.05
C PRO A 34 1.28 -8.80 -5.80
N ALA A 35 1.81 -9.90 -6.34
CA ALA A 35 1.02 -10.88 -7.09
C ALA A 35 0.00 -11.64 -6.21
N ALA A 36 0.22 -11.68 -4.89
CA ALA A 36 -0.70 -12.31 -3.95
C ALA A 36 -1.89 -11.41 -3.59
N ILE A 37 -1.80 -10.12 -3.88
CA ILE A 37 -2.75 -9.10 -3.44
C ILE A 37 -3.81 -8.88 -4.53
N ARG A 38 -5.09 -8.91 -4.14
CA ARG A 38 -6.21 -8.63 -5.05
C ARG A 38 -6.16 -7.18 -5.53
N ILE A 39 -6.58 -6.95 -6.77
CA ILE A 39 -6.75 -5.62 -7.34
C ILE A 39 -8.03 -5.01 -6.76
N TRP A 40 -7.98 -3.72 -6.41
CA TRP A 40 -9.15 -2.99 -5.94
C TRP A 40 -10.25 -2.93 -6.99
N HIS A 41 -11.47 -3.05 -6.54
CA HIS A 41 -12.69 -2.76 -7.29
C HIS A 41 -13.73 -2.17 -6.34
N GLU A 42 -14.77 -1.56 -6.86
CA GLU A 42 -15.89 -1.08 -6.03
C GLU A 42 -16.49 -2.23 -5.22
N GLY A 43 -16.78 -1.97 -3.96
CA GLY A 43 -17.34 -2.96 -3.05
C GLY A 43 -17.18 -2.58 -1.58
N ALA A 44 -17.54 -3.52 -0.71
CA ALA A 44 -17.42 -3.37 0.73
C ALA A 44 -16.01 -3.79 1.19
N TYR A 45 -15.42 -2.97 2.05
CA TYR A 45 -14.09 -3.21 2.61
C TYR A 45 -14.08 -3.02 4.13
N ALA A 46 -13.31 -3.85 4.79
CA ALA A 46 -13.09 -3.79 6.24
C ALA A 46 -11.68 -3.25 6.52
N VAL A 47 -11.50 -2.67 7.71
CA VAL A 47 -10.16 -2.24 8.17
C VAL A 47 -9.18 -3.41 8.09
N GLY A 48 -8.02 -3.17 7.50
CA GLY A 48 -6.98 -4.19 7.31
C GLY A 48 -7.03 -4.91 5.97
N ASP A 49 -8.07 -4.73 5.17
CA ASP A 49 -8.08 -5.26 3.79
C ASP A 49 -6.98 -4.60 2.97
N VAL A 50 -6.27 -5.42 2.18
CA VAL A 50 -5.16 -4.95 1.33
C VAL A 50 -5.55 -5.14 -0.13
N ARG A 51 -5.34 -4.11 -0.94
CA ARG A 51 -5.64 -4.14 -2.38
C ARG A 51 -4.55 -3.43 -3.17
N MET A 52 -4.30 -3.94 -4.38
CA MET A 52 -3.47 -3.24 -5.35
C MET A 52 -4.34 -2.23 -6.11
N HIS A 53 -3.80 -1.03 -6.32
CA HIS A 53 -4.46 -0.01 -7.13
C HIS A 53 -3.38 0.79 -7.86
N GLU A 54 -3.50 0.82 -9.19
CA GLU A 54 -2.54 1.55 -10.05
C GLU A 54 -1.08 1.22 -9.74
N GLY A 55 -0.80 -0.06 -9.52
CA GLY A 55 0.55 -0.57 -9.30
C GLY A 55 1.10 -0.42 -7.88
N ALA A 56 0.30 0.04 -6.92
CA ALA A 56 0.73 0.20 -5.54
C ALA A 56 -0.21 -0.55 -4.58
N PRO A 57 0.32 -1.09 -3.46
CA PRO A 57 -0.51 -1.71 -2.44
C PRO A 57 -1.04 -0.68 -1.44
N TYR A 58 -2.29 -0.89 -1.02
CA TYR A 58 -2.99 -0.03 -0.06
C TYR A 58 -3.67 -0.88 1.00
N LYS A 59 -3.74 -0.33 2.21
CA LYS A 59 -4.46 -0.93 3.33
C LYS A 59 -5.70 -0.09 3.65
N CYS A 60 -6.86 -0.73 3.80
CA CYS A 60 -8.08 -0.06 4.23
C CYS A 60 -7.94 0.37 5.70
N VAL A 61 -8.18 1.65 5.97
CA VAL A 61 -8.07 2.22 7.32
C VAL A 61 -9.42 2.60 7.91
N GLN A 62 -10.49 2.60 7.09
CA GLN A 62 -11.85 2.86 7.54
C GLN A 62 -12.82 1.96 6.77
N ALA A 63 -13.60 1.16 7.48
CA ALA A 63 -14.61 0.31 6.85
C ALA A 63 -15.61 1.15 6.06
N HIS A 64 -15.92 0.73 4.84
CA HIS A 64 -16.81 1.47 3.94
C HIS A 64 -17.32 0.56 2.83
N ASP A 65 -18.31 1.04 2.10
CA ASP A 65 -18.82 0.40 0.89
C ASP A 65 -18.77 1.40 -0.26
N SER A 66 -17.90 1.15 -1.23
CA SER A 66 -17.71 2.01 -2.39
C SER A 66 -18.58 1.62 -3.59
N THR A 67 -19.50 0.68 -3.42
CA THR A 67 -20.41 0.27 -4.51
C THR A 67 -21.16 1.49 -5.07
N GLY A 68 -21.01 1.72 -6.38
CA GLY A 68 -21.60 2.89 -7.04
C GLY A 68 -20.82 4.19 -6.86
N ASN A 69 -19.70 4.17 -6.14
CA ASN A 69 -18.84 5.33 -5.88
C ASN A 69 -17.40 5.05 -6.29
N PRO A 70 -17.07 5.07 -7.60
CA PRO A 70 -15.69 4.81 -8.06
C PRO A 70 -14.67 5.83 -7.57
N ALA A 71 -15.11 7.01 -7.14
CA ALA A 71 -14.23 8.01 -6.54
C ALA A 71 -13.72 7.62 -5.15
N TRP A 72 -14.36 6.64 -4.48
CA TRP A 72 -13.94 6.13 -3.19
C TRP A 72 -12.90 5.01 -3.35
N ASN A 73 -11.94 5.26 -4.22
CA ASN A 73 -10.84 4.34 -4.50
C ASN A 73 -9.70 4.51 -3.50
N PRO A 74 -8.65 3.68 -3.56
CA PRO A 74 -7.54 3.73 -2.60
C PRO A 74 -6.76 5.05 -2.51
N THR A 75 -6.95 5.99 -3.43
CA THR A 75 -6.30 7.31 -3.31
C THR A 75 -6.99 8.22 -2.28
N VAL A 76 -8.14 7.82 -1.73
CA VAL A 76 -8.84 8.58 -0.69
C VAL A 76 -8.18 8.29 0.67
N ALA A 77 -7.44 9.27 1.18
CA ALA A 77 -6.61 9.11 2.38
C ALA A 77 -7.40 8.79 3.66
N SER A 78 -8.67 9.18 3.74
CA SER A 78 -9.52 8.84 4.88
C SER A 78 -10.01 7.38 4.88
N LEU A 79 -9.91 6.69 3.74
CA LEU A 79 -10.38 5.31 3.57
C LEU A 79 -9.22 4.32 3.44
N TRP A 80 -8.13 4.72 2.82
CA TRP A 80 -7.00 3.85 2.50
C TRP A 80 -5.66 4.53 2.81
N MET A 81 -4.68 3.71 3.09
CA MET A 81 -3.30 4.14 3.30
C MET A 81 -2.40 3.36 2.34
N GLN A 82 -1.59 4.08 1.53
CA GLN A 82 -0.61 3.44 0.67
C GLN A 82 0.53 2.88 1.52
N TYR A 83 0.94 1.65 1.23
CA TYR A 83 2.20 1.13 1.76
C TYR A 83 3.36 1.87 1.09
N HIS A 84 4.28 2.38 1.89
CA HIS A 84 5.48 3.02 1.38
C HIS A 84 6.50 1.99 0.89
N GLY A 85 7.38 2.39 -0.03
CA GLY A 85 8.52 1.56 -0.44
C GLY A 85 9.43 1.25 0.75
N THR A 86 10.03 0.07 0.74
CA THR A 86 10.93 -0.41 1.80
C THR A 86 12.34 -0.68 1.27
N SER A 87 12.57 -0.34 -0.01
CA SER A 87 13.85 -0.43 -0.69
C SER A 87 13.87 0.58 -1.83
N LYS A 88 15.05 0.79 -2.42
CA LYS A 88 15.17 1.63 -3.61
C LYS A 88 14.28 1.13 -4.74
N GLU A 89 14.21 -0.20 -4.92
CA GLU A 89 13.45 -0.86 -5.99
C GLU A 89 11.93 -0.76 -5.79
N THR A 90 11.47 -0.67 -4.55
CA THR A 90 10.04 -0.56 -4.23
C THR A 90 9.59 0.87 -3.95
N ALA A 91 10.49 1.84 -4.05
CA ALA A 91 10.17 3.26 -3.87
C ALA A 91 9.08 3.70 -4.86
N ARG A 92 8.16 4.50 -4.36
CA ARG A 92 7.03 5.06 -5.13
C ARG A 92 7.03 6.57 -4.99
N PRO A 93 6.35 7.29 -5.89
CA PRO A 93 6.23 8.74 -5.78
C PRO A 93 5.72 9.17 -4.40
N TRP A 94 6.27 10.29 -3.92
CA TRP A 94 5.86 10.91 -2.66
C TRP A 94 4.34 11.06 -2.59
N VAL A 95 3.77 10.66 -1.47
CA VAL A 95 2.37 10.91 -1.10
C VAL A 95 2.40 11.64 0.23
N ALA A 96 1.87 12.87 0.28
CA ALA A 96 1.85 13.65 1.50
C ALA A 96 1.05 12.92 2.59
N PRO A 97 1.65 12.62 3.75
CA PRO A 97 0.92 11.99 4.84
C PRO A 97 -0.24 12.85 5.32
N SER A 98 -1.34 12.22 5.67
CA SER A 98 -2.52 12.89 6.25
C SER A 98 -2.47 12.95 7.77
N GLY A 99 -1.56 12.22 8.39
CA GLY A 99 -1.38 12.18 9.84
C GLY A 99 -0.27 11.21 10.24
N SER A 100 -0.19 10.90 11.52
CA SER A 100 0.85 9.99 12.04
C SER A 100 0.66 8.55 11.58
N HIS A 101 -0.57 8.15 11.21
CA HIS A 101 -0.86 6.76 10.82
C HIS A 101 -0.28 6.40 9.44
N ASP A 102 -0.07 7.37 8.56
CA ASP A 102 0.48 7.18 7.21
C ASP A 102 1.80 7.93 7.00
N MET A 103 2.46 8.35 8.08
CA MET A 103 3.78 8.99 8.01
C MET A 103 4.81 8.04 7.41
N TYR A 104 5.87 8.62 6.85
CA TYR A 104 7.04 7.85 6.46
C TYR A 104 7.84 7.45 7.70
N LYS A 105 8.21 6.19 7.75
CA LYS A 105 8.99 5.59 8.84
C LYS A 105 10.45 5.46 8.45
N VAL A 106 11.32 5.37 9.44
CA VAL A 106 12.75 5.05 9.22
C VAL A 106 12.87 3.82 8.32
N ASP A 107 13.77 3.89 7.35
CA ASP A 107 14.04 2.85 6.36
C ASP A 107 12.93 2.65 5.33
N GLU A 108 12.02 3.59 5.22
CA GLU A 108 11.11 3.67 4.07
C GLU A 108 11.69 4.58 2.98
N TYR A 109 11.24 4.38 1.74
CA TYR A 109 11.80 5.03 0.55
C TYR A 109 10.69 5.63 -0.28
N MET A 110 11.00 6.73 -0.95
CA MET A 110 10.06 7.35 -1.89
C MET A 110 10.81 8.03 -3.04
N ILE A 111 10.10 8.34 -4.11
CA ILE A 111 10.62 9.11 -5.24
C ILE A 111 10.11 10.54 -5.09
N TRP A 112 11.04 11.49 -4.97
CA TRP A 112 10.71 12.90 -4.85
C TRP A 112 10.51 13.53 -6.23
N THR A 113 10.03 14.76 -6.25
CA THR A 113 9.73 15.50 -7.49
C THR A 113 10.95 15.79 -8.37
N ASP A 114 12.15 15.67 -7.81
CA ASP A 114 13.41 15.78 -8.55
C ASP A 114 13.82 14.49 -9.28
N GLY A 115 13.02 13.43 -9.15
CA GLY A 115 13.29 12.12 -9.75
C GLY A 115 14.24 11.23 -8.95
N ASN A 116 14.81 11.73 -7.86
CA ASN A 116 15.70 10.93 -7.01
C ASN A 116 14.91 10.09 -6.00
N VAL A 117 15.51 8.96 -5.61
CA VAL A 117 14.99 8.14 -4.52
C VAL A 117 15.58 8.64 -3.21
N TYR A 118 14.73 8.82 -2.20
CA TYR A 118 15.09 9.25 -0.87
C TYR A 118 14.82 8.15 0.15
N HIS A 119 15.74 8.01 1.08
CA HIS A 119 15.66 7.10 2.23
C HIS A 119 15.29 7.90 3.48
N CYS A 120 14.23 7.47 4.16
CA CYS A 120 13.78 8.11 5.40
C CYS A 120 14.67 7.71 6.57
N THR A 121 15.23 8.69 7.26
CA THR A 121 16.14 8.46 8.41
C THR A 121 15.51 8.79 9.75
N VAL A 122 14.38 9.51 9.74
CA VAL A 122 13.61 9.90 10.94
C VAL A 122 12.13 9.82 10.56
N ASP A 123 11.30 9.17 11.38
CA ASP A 123 9.86 9.15 11.17
C ASP A 123 9.33 10.57 10.96
N THR A 124 8.62 10.81 9.87
CA THR A 124 8.19 12.16 9.51
C THR A 124 6.95 12.19 8.64
N VAL A 125 6.18 13.27 8.80
CA VAL A 125 5.09 13.65 7.88
C VAL A 125 5.57 14.68 6.85
N TYR A 126 6.82 15.15 6.96
CA TYR A 126 7.35 16.26 6.18
C TYR A 126 8.18 15.79 4.99
N SER A 127 8.15 16.58 3.92
CA SER A 127 8.92 16.35 2.70
C SER A 127 10.41 16.64 2.90
N PRO A 128 11.29 16.24 1.95
CA PRO A 128 12.69 16.61 1.96
C PRO A 128 12.93 18.12 1.95
N THR A 129 12.00 18.91 1.39
CA THR A 129 12.09 20.36 1.39
C THR A 129 11.82 20.93 2.79
N ASP A 130 10.81 20.38 3.49
CA ASP A 130 10.39 20.89 4.80
C ASP A 130 11.23 20.34 5.95
N TYR A 131 11.77 19.12 5.80
CA TYR A 131 12.62 18.49 6.81
C TYR A 131 13.77 17.72 6.15
N PRO A 132 14.79 18.45 5.64
CA PRO A 132 15.88 17.81 4.87
C PRO A 132 16.68 16.77 5.65
N THR A 133 16.84 16.92 6.96
CA THR A 133 17.63 15.98 7.78
C THR A 133 16.94 14.62 7.98
N ALA A 134 15.64 14.51 7.69
CA ALA A 134 14.91 13.25 7.75
C ALA A 134 15.10 12.39 6.50
N TRP A 135 15.76 12.91 5.49
CA TRP A 135 15.87 12.25 4.18
C TRP A 135 17.29 12.29 3.65
N GLU A 136 17.69 11.21 3.00
CA GLU A 136 18.96 11.15 2.26
C GLU A 136 18.74 10.55 0.88
N ILE A 137 19.45 11.08 -0.12
CA ILE A 137 19.39 10.55 -1.49
C ILE A 137 20.17 9.25 -1.55
N VAL A 138 19.59 8.25 -2.22
CA VAL A 138 20.22 6.95 -2.41
C VAL A 138 20.41 6.60 -3.89
#